data_196ad122578cb9436f8320fdaaae9f1c
#
_entry.id   196ad122578cb9436f8320fdaaae9f1c
#
_cell.length_a   1.000
_cell.length_b   1.000
_cell.length_c   1.000
_cell.angle_alpha   90.00
_cell.angle_beta   90.00
_cell.angle_gamma   90.00
#
_symmetry.space_group_name_H-M   'P 1'
#
loop_
_entity.id
_entity.type
_entity.pdbx_description
1 polymer ?
#
loop_
_entity_poly.entity_id
_entity_poly.type
_entity_poly.pdbx_seq_one_letter_code
_entity_poly.pdbx_strand_id
1 'polypeptide(L)'
;GSEMCIRDSLTKTVEAINRLRPDVVVFTGDYVHNAADESQWTEFLRIVAEINPRIKTLYLPGNHDVRLEEGSVDVEPYTKHLGIDRFCVRVNGILLTGINSDYLKDETRDPSKEENQFRWLARSLKKKRPSRTSLVFAHHPFFLRQIDEPDGYSTISPEKRRRYFELFRETGVQTVFTGHLHDNAETSYDNIGMITTSAVGRPLGDAPSGVRIIVIKDRTIIHRYYPLDEIPDARTGLIQALR
;
A
#
# COMPACT_ATOMS: atom_id res chain seq x y z
N GLY A 1 4.80 2.98 26.10
CA GLY A 1 3.88 1.84 25.89
C GLY A 1 3.52 1.62 24.44
N SER A 2 3.21 2.68 23.68
CA SER A 2 2.77 2.56 22.29
C SER A 2 3.88 2.14 21.31
N GLU A 3 5.08 2.67 21.45
CA GLU A 3 6.21 2.33 20.55
C GLU A 3 6.67 0.88 20.71
N MET A 4 6.66 0.34 21.91
CA MET A 4 6.98 -1.06 22.16
C MET A 4 5.96 -1.99 21.48
N CYS A 5 4.67 -1.68 21.56
CA CYS A 5 3.62 -2.45 20.90
C CYS A 5 3.75 -2.43 19.36
N ILE A 6 4.06 -1.28 18.78
CA ILE A 6 4.26 -1.13 17.31
C ILE A 6 5.45 -1.99 16.85
N ARG A 7 6.56 -1.91 17.56
CA ARG A 7 7.76 -2.72 17.30
C ARG A 7 7.48 -4.22 17.38
N ASP A 8 6.79 -4.65 18.42
CA ASP A 8 6.44 -6.06 18.63
C ASP A 8 5.50 -6.58 17.52
N SER A 9 4.53 -5.77 17.10
CA SER A 9 3.63 -6.12 15.99
C SER A 9 4.36 -6.24 14.67
N LEU A 10 5.30 -5.33 14.37
CA LEU A 10 6.10 -5.41 13.14
C LEU A 10 7.03 -6.64 13.16
N THR A 11 7.64 -6.94 14.31
CA THR A 11 8.49 -8.14 14.48
C THR A 11 7.69 -9.42 14.23
N LYS A 12 6.51 -9.57 14.84
CA LYS A 12 5.59 -10.69 14.57
C LYS A 12 5.20 -10.79 13.09
N THR A 13 5.00 -9.64 12.45
CA THR A 13 4.70 -9.58 11.01
C THR A 13 5.86 -10.14 10.18
N VAL A 14 7.09 -9.75 10.48
CA VAL A 14 8.30 -10.26 9.80
C VAL A 14 8.48 -11.76 10.00
N GLU A 15 8.23 -12.26 11.21
CA GLU A 15 8.23 -13.70 11.50
C GLU A 15 7.18 -14.45 10.64
N ALA A 16 5.96 -13.91 10.55
CA ALA A 16 4.90 -14.47 9.73
C ALA A 16 5.26 -14.45 8.22
N ILE A 17 5.83 -13.35 7.72
CA ILE A 17 6.32 -13.23 6.34
C ILE A 17 7.36 -14.33 6.06
N ASN A 18 8.34 -14.52 6.94
CA ASN A 18 9.38 -15.53 6.78
C ASN A 18 8.84 -16.96 6.82
N ARG A 19 7.82 -17.21 7.62
CA ARG A 19 7.12 -18.49 7.72
C ARG A 19 6.28 -18.79 6.47
N LEU A 20 5.49 -17.82 6.00
CA LEU A 20 4.58 -17.97 4.85
C LEU A 20 5.31 -17.94 3.51
N ARG A 21 6.46 -17.27 3.43
CA ARG A 21 7.25 -17.11 2.20
C ARG A 21 6.42 -16.64 1.01
N PRO A 22 5.77 -15.48 1.09
CA PRO A 22 5.02 -14.92 -0.04
C PRO A 22 5.95 -14.63 -1.23
N ASP A 23 5.39 -14.55 -2.42
CA ASP A 23 6.15 -14.17 -3.62
C ASP A 23 6.59 -12.69 -3.58
N VAL A 24 5.80 -11.85 -2.87
CA VAL A 24 6.07 -10.42 -2.67
C VAL A 24 5.37 -9.91 -1.42
N VAL A 25 5.99 -8.95 -0.76
CA VAL A 25 5.40 -8.14 0.31
C VAL A 25 5.34 -6.70 -0.16
N VAL A 26 4.21 -6.03 0.03
CA VAL A 26 4.05 -4.61 -0.24
C VAL A 26 3.76 -3.89 1.07
N PHE A 27 4.60 -2.94 1.41
CA PHE A 27 4.41 -2.03 2.51
C PHE A 27 3.84 -0.71 1.97
N THR A 28 2.72 -0.26 2.53
CA THR A 28 1.95 0.87 2.00
C THR A 28 2.14 2.18 2.75
N GLY A 29 3.22 2.32 3.52
CA GLY A 29 3.59 3.58 4.15
C GLY A 29 3.37 3.65 5.65
N ASP A 30 3.74 4.81 6.22
CA ASP A 30 3.72 5.12 7.65
C ASP A 30 4.62 4.19 8.49
N TYR A 31 5.90 4.12 8.10
CA TYR A 31 6.93 3.31 8.78
C TYR A 31 7.42 3.96 10.05
N VAL A 32 7.37 5.28 10.08
CA VAL A 32 7.76 6.12 11.20
C VAL A 32 6.60 7.04 11.58
N HIS A 33 6.63 7.60 12.77
CA HIS A 33 5.68 8.62 13.18
C HIS A 33 6.15 10.03 12.79
N ASN A 34 7.46 10.21 12.71
CA ASN A 34 8.09 11.47 12.32
C ASN A 34 9.22 11.20 11.34
N ALA A 35 9.07 11.68 10.11
CA ALA A 35 10.05 11.51 9.05
C ALA A 35 11.45 12.03 9.38
N ALA A 36 11.57 13.02 10.27
CA ALA A 36 12.85 13.59 10.70
C ALA A 36 13.55 12.79 11.82
N ASP A 37 12.89 11.77 12.39
CA ASP A 37 13.44 10.98 13.47
C ASP A 37 14.25 9.78 12.96
N GLU A 38 15.56 9.94 12.87
CA GLU A 38 16.48 8.89 12.41
C GLU A 38 16.44 7.63 13.30
N SER A 39 16.07 7.74 14.57
CA SER A 39 15.99 6.58 15.47
C SER A 39 14.84 5.66 15.08
N GLN A 40 13.70 6.22 14.66
CA GLN A 40 12.54 5.46 14.18
C GLN A 40 12.85 4.76 12.86
N TRP A 41 13.53 5.44 11.92
CA TRP A 41 14.01 4.82 10.68
C TRP A 41 14.98 3.68 10.95
N THR A 42 15.94 3.89 11.85
CA THR A 42 16.92 2.86 12.22
C THR A 42 16.22 1.61 12.76
N GLU A 43 15.25 1.79 13.65
CA GLU A 43 14.53 0.66 14.24
C GLU A 43 13.64 -0.06 13.22
N PHE A 44 12.91 0.67 12.38
CA PHE A 44 12.15 0.08 11.28
C PHE A 44 13.03 -0.77 10.37
N LEU A 45 14.14 -0.18 9.88
CA LEU A 45 15.06 -0.86 8.98
C LEU A 45 15.72 -2.09 9.63
N ARG A 46 16.05 -2.02 10.91
CA ARG A 46 16.58 -3.15 11.68
C ARG A 46 15.61 -4.32 11.67
N ILE A 47 14.31 -4.07 11.89
CA ILE A 47 13.29 -5.13 11.95
C ILE A 47 13.05 -5.73 10.56
N VAL A 48 12.87 -4.89 9.54
CA VAL A 48 12.57 -5.39 8.18
C VAL A 48 13.78 -6.06 7.50
N ALA A 49 15.00 -5.78 7.96
CA ALA A 49 16.21 -6.49 7.51
C ALA A 49 16.20 -7.99 7.84
N GLU A 50 15.40 -8.42 8.83
CA GLU A 50 15.21 -9.83 9.17
C GLU A 50 14.29 -10.57 8.16
N ILE A 51 13.66 -9.89 7.21
CA ILE A 51 12.90 -10.54 6.14
C ILE A 51 13.89 -11.34 5.27
N ASN A 52 13.54 -12.60 5.00
CA ASN A 52 14.35 -13.44 4.14
C ASN A 52 14.64 -12.75 2.79
N PRO A 53 15.89 -12.55 2.38
CA PRO A 53 16.26 -11.78 1.20
C PRO A 53 15.77 -12.38 -0.13
N ARG A 54 15.24 -13.61 -0.13
CA ARG A 54 14.58 -14.22 -1.29
C ARG A 54 13.14 -13.72 -1.48
N ILE A 55 12.54 -13.11 -0.46
CA ILE A 55 11.20 -12.52 -0.52
C ILE A 55 11.33 -11.11 -1.07
N LYS A 56 10.69 -10.85 -2.19
CA LYS A 56 10.68 -9.49 -2.77
C LYS A 56 9.86 -8.56 -1.88
N THR A 57 10.49 -7.46 -1.44
CA THR A 57 9.80 -6.40 -0.70
C THR A 57 9.68 -5.15 -1.54
N LEU A 58 8.54 -4.49 -1.46
CA LEU A 58 8.21 -3.25 -2.16
C LEU A 58 7.68 -2.25 -1.14
N TYR A 59 8.12 -1.00 -1.24
CA TYR A 59 7.79 0.05 -0.29
C TYR A 59 7.16 1.25 -0.99
N LEU A 60 6.22 1.91 -0.31
CA LEU A 60 5.63 3.19 -0.71
C LEU A 60 5.62 4.12 0.50
N PRO A 61 5.81 5.43 0.32
CA PRO A 61 5.69 6.37 1.43
C PRO A 61 4.23 6.52 1.86
N GLY A 62 4.05 6.79 3.16
CA GLY A 62 2.86 7.38 3.74
C GLY A 62 3.14 8.80 4.20
N ASN A 63 2.13 9.50 4.67
CA ASN A 63 2.25 10.91 5.03
C ASN A 63 3.14 11.17 6.25
N HIS A 64 3.41 10.16 7.07
CA HIS A 64 4.36 10.25 8.17
C HIS A 64 5.82 9.97 7.75
N ASP A 65 6.05 9.46 6.55
CA ASP A 65 7.38 9.14 6.01
C ASP A 65 8.01 10.28 5.21
N VAL A 66 7.23 11.33 4.95
CA VAL A 66 7.61 12.51 4.16
C VAL A 66 7.50 13.78 5.01
N ARG A 67 8.11 14.89 4.56
CA ARG A 67 7.87 16.19 5.16
C ARG A 67 6.88 16.97 4.32
N LEU A 68 5.88 17.55 4.99
CA LEU A 68 4.91 18.46 4.38
C LEU A 68 5.33 19.90 4.76
N GLU A 69 6.01 20.59 3.85
CA GLU A 69 6.50 21.95 4.04
C GLU A 69 5.73 22.92 3.14
N GLU A 70 4.98 23.86 3.73
CA GLU A 70 4.27 24.95 3.03
C GLU A 70 3.58 24.55 1.71
N GLY A 71 2.97 23.38 1.67
CA GLY A 71 2.26 22.88 0.51
C GLY A 71 3.15 22.17 -0.52
N SER A 72 4.34 21.72 -0.14
CA SER A 72 5.18 20.82 -0.94
C SER A 72 5.44 19.52 -0.18
N VAL A 73 5.38 18.40 -0.88
CA VAL A 73 5.78 17.09 -0.35
C VAL A 73 7.29 16.92 -0.58
N ASP A 74 8.06 16.94 0.50
CA ASP A 74 9.47 16.57 0.47
C ASP A 74 9.63 15.09 0.79
N VAL A 75 10.03 14.31 -0.19
CA VAL A 75 10.20 12.84 -0.09
C VAL A 75 11.63 12.46 0.30
N GLU A 76 12.51 13.42 0.55
CA GLU A 76 13.92 13.13 0.87
C GLU A 76 14.07 12.21 2.07
N PRO A 77 13.35 12.37 3.20
CA PRO A 77 13.48 11.48 4.34
C PRO A 77 13.18 10.01 3.98
N TYR A 78 12.12 9.77 3.21
CA TYR A 78 11.78 8.45 2.72
C TYR A 78 12.84 7.91 1.73
N THR A 79 13.21 8.70 0.73
CA THR A 79 14.09 8.24 -0.36
C THR A 79 15.52 7.98 0.13
N LYS A 80 15.97 8.67 1.15
CA LYS A 80 17.25 8.44 1.84
C LYS A 80 17.34 7.00 2.39
N HIS A 81 16.24 6.47 2.89
CA HIS A 81 16.20 5.16 3.59
C HIS A 81 15.72 4.02 2.70
N LEU A 82 14.71 4.26 1.85
CA LEU A 82 14.01 3.23 1.09
C LEU A 82 14.09 3.40 -0.43
N GLY A 83 14.70 4.50 -0.90
CA GLY A 83 14.96 4.74 -2.31
C GLY A 83 13.73 5.30 -3.05
N ILE A 84 13.32 4.67 -4.13
CA ILE A 84 12.30 5.20 -5.05
C ILE A 84 10.92 5.20 -4.39
N ASP A 85 10.19 6.31 -4.50
CA ASP A 85 8.87 6.54 -3.92
C ASP A 85 7.69 5.89 -4.67
N ARG A 86 7.96 5.08 -5.67
CA ARG A 86 6.98 4.39 -6.51
C ARG A 86 7.62 3.18 -7.20
N PHE A 87 6.81 2.24 -7.65
CA PHE A 87 7.32 1.07 -8.37
C PHE A 87 6.37 0.58 -9.45
N CYS A 88 6.92 -0.11 -10.46
CA CYS A 88 6.15 -0.89 -11.42
C CYS A 88 6.93 -2.16 -11.73
N VAL A 89 6.48 -3.28 -11.21
CA VAL A 89 7.18 -4.57 -11.29
C VAL A 89 6.24 -5.69 -11.71
N ARG A 90 6.80 -6.76 -12.26
CA ARG A 90 6.07 -8.00 -12.52
C ARG A 90 6.54 -9.10 -11.60
N VAL A 91 5.58 -9.74 -10.96
CA VAL A 91 5.81 -10.93 -10.13
C VAL A 91 4.87 -12.02 -10.63
N ASN A 92 5.41 -13.16 -11.04
CA ASN A 92 4.65 -14.30 -11.56
C ASN A 92 3.62 -13.92 -12.63
N GLY A 93 3.97 -12.94 -13.49
CA GLY A 93 3.10 -12.47 -14.56
C GLY A 93 2.09 -11.39 -14.18
N ILE A 94 1.93 -11.09 -12.90
CA ILE A 94 1.05 -10.05 -12.36
C ILE A 94 1.79 -8.71 -12.34
N LEU A 95 1.13 -7.66 -12.78
CA LEU A 95 1.67 -6.29 -12.71
C LEU A 95 1.30 -5.65 -11.39
N LEU A 96 2.30 -5.28 -10.62
CA LEU A 96 2.17 -4.54 -9.38
C LEU A 96 2.71 -3.14 -9.59
N THR A 97 1.88 -2.13 -9.37
CA THR A 97 2.26 -0.73 -9.55
C THR A 97 1.94 0.04 -8.27
N GLY A 98 2.95 0.65 -7.69
CA GLY A 98 2.81 1.50 -6.50
C GLY A 98 2.99 2.96 -6.86
N ILE A 99 2.19 3.83 -6.27
CA ILE A 99 2.25 5.29 -6.42
C ILE A 99 2.38 5.99 -5.08
N ASN A 100 3.08 7.11 -5.07
CA ASN A 100 3.11 8.01 -3.94
C ASN A 100 1.82 8.84 -3.92
N SER A 101 0.91 8.52 -3.01
CA SER A 101 -0.37 9.21 -2.90
C SER A 101 -0.31 10.56 -2.18
N ASP A 102 0.81 10.91 -1.55
CA ASP A 102 0.99 12.24 -0.95
C ASP A 102 0.96 13.33 -2.02
N TYR A 103 1.45 13.02 -3.24
CA TYR A 103 1.33 13.95 -4.38
C TYR A 103 -0.13 14.19 -4.84
N LEU A 104 -1.05 13.31 -4.46
CA LEU A 104 -2.46 13.44 -4.81
C LEU A 104 -3.26 14.22 -3.77
N LYS A 105 -2.73 14.39 -2.57
CA LYS A 105 -3.39 15.22 -1.55
C LYS A 105 -3.27 16.70 -1.91
N ASP A 106 -4.35 17.44 -1.69
CA ASP A 106 -4.45 18.85 -2.11
C ASP A 106 -3.50 19.81 -1.39
N GLU A 107 -2.78 19.32 -0.39
CA GLU A 107 -1.79 20.08 0.35
C GLU A 107 -0.53 20.40 -0.46
N THR A 108 -0.36 19.78 -1.64
CA THR A 108 0.78 20.02 -2.49
C THR A 108 0.53 21.20 -3.45
N ARG A 109 1.26 22.26 -3.26
CA ARG A 109 1.28 23.41 -4.20
C ARG A 109 2.12 23.16 -5.45
N ASP A 110 2.74 21.98 -5.54
CA ASP A 110 3.54 21.59 -6.71
C ASP A 110 2.81 20.51 -7.53
N PRO A 111 1.88 20.90 -8.42
CA PRO A 111 1.14 19.96 -9.26
C PRO A 111 2.04 19.21 -10.25
N SER A 112 3.29 19.66 -10.44
CA SER A 112 4.22 19.02 -11.38
C SER A 112 4.63 17.62 -10.92
N LYS A 113 4.72 17.37 -9.62
CA LYS A 113 5.05 16.06 -9.06
C LYS A 113 3.95 15.04 -9.33
N GLU A 114 2.69 15.44 -9.09
CA GLU A 114 1.53 14.58 -9.42
C GLU A 114 1.46 14.32 -10.93
N GLU A 115 1.57 15.35 -11.75
CA GLU A 115 1.47 15.22 -13.22
C GLU A 115 2.59 14.33 -13.79
N ASN A 116 3.80 14.45 -13.27
CA ASN A 116 4.92 13.60 -13.64
C ASN A 116 4.68 12.14 -13.23
N GLN A 117 4.14 11.92 -12.04
CA GLN A 117 3.74 10.59 -11.58
C GLN A 117 2.61 10.02 -12.42
N PHE A 118 1.57 10.80 -12.72
CA PHE A 118 0.45 10.36 -13.55
C PHE A 118 0.90 9.94 -14.95
N ARG A 119 1.75 10.72 -15.61
CA ARG A 119 2.34 10.37 -16.91
C ARG A 119 3.19 9.11 -16.86
N TRP A 120 3.97 8.94 -15.79
CA TRP A 120 4.74 7.72 -15.56
C TRP A 120 3.82 6.51 -15.35
N LEU A 121 2.78 6.66 -14.53
CA LEU A 121 1.78 5.63 -14.25
C LEU A 121 1.07 5.19 -15.52
N ALA A 122 0.59 6.13 -16.32
CA ALA A 122 -0.07 5.84 -17.59
C ALA A 122 0.82 5.05 -18.55
N ARG A 123 2.11 5.45 -18.69
CA ARG A 123 3.07 4.68 -19.48
C ARG A 123 3.33 3.28 -18.93
N SER A 124 3.42 3.15 -17.63
CA SER A 124 3.70 1.88 -16.96
C SER A 124 2.55 0.89 -17.10
N LEU A 125 1.32 1.34 -16.95
CA LEU A 125 0.12 0.52 -17.09
C LEU A 125 -0.15 0.14 -18.56
N LYS A 126 0.07 1.05 -19.51
CA LYS A 126 -0.11 0.79 -20.97
C LYS A 126 0.88 -0.22 -21.54
N LYS A 127 2.06 -0.40 -20.95
CA LYS A 127 3.03 -1.45 -21.33
C LYS A 127 2.55 -2.88 -21.00
N LYS A 128 1.44 -3.01 -20.35
CA LYS A 128 0.84 -4.29 -19.97
C LYS A 128 0.26 -5.00 -21.20
N ARG A 129 0.44 -6.34 -21.26
CA ARG A 129 -0.33 -7.17 -22.19
C ARG A 129 -1.77 -7.32 -21.66
N PRO A 130 -2.83 -7.18 -22.50
CA PRO A 130 -4.23 -7.12 -22.06
C PRO A 130 -4.74 -8.29 -21.19
N SER A 131 -4.06 -9.43 -21.25
CA SER A 131 -4.50 -10.67 -20.60
C SER A 131 -4.02 -10.86 -19.15
N ARG A 132 -3.35 -9.88 -18.53
CA ARG A 132 -2.70 -10.08 -17.23
C ARG A 132 -3.34 -9.26 -16.12
N THR A 133 -3.39 -9.84 -14.92
CA THR A 133 -3.83 -9.17 -13.69
C THR A 133 -2.95 -7.96 -13.36
N SER A 134 -3.57 -6.87 -12.96
CA SER A 134 -2.90 -5.62 -12.61
C SER A 134 -3.47 -5.08 -11.31
N LEU A 135 -2.60 -4.83 -10.36
CA LEU A 135 -2.92 -4.25 -9.06
C LEU A 135 -2.21 -2.91 -8.90
N VAL A 136 -2.88 -1.98 -8.26
CA VAL A 136 -2.30 -0.70 -7.85
C VAL A 136 -2.21 -0.65 -6.34
N PHE A 137 -1.17 -0.03 -5.82
CA PHE A 137 -0.94 0.21 -4.39
C PHE A 137 -0.70 1.69 -4.15
N ALA A 138 -1.24 2.20 -3.08
CA ALA A 138 -1.05 3.57 -2.61
C ALA A 138 -1.15 3.61 -1.08
N HIS A 139 -0.74 4.71 -0.45
CA HIS A 139 -0.96 4.90 0.98
C HIS A 139 -2.40 5.36 1.24
N HIS A 140 -2.81 6.51 0.70
CA HIS A 140 -4.16 7.04 0.91
C HIS A 140 -5.20 6.32 0.07
N PRO A 141 -6.37 5.95 0.62
CA PRO A 141 -7.49 5.48 -0.15
C PRO A 141 -8.04 6.60 -1.07
N PHE A 142 -8.45 6.22 -2.27
CA PHE A 142 -9.10 7.17 -3.16
C PHE A 142 -10.47 7.57 -2.62
N PHE A 143 -11.25 6.62 -2.15
CA PHE A 143 -12.55 6.80 -1.49
C PHE A 143 -12.84 5.59 -0.59
N LEU A 144 -13.82 5.72 0.31
CA LEU A 144 -14.16 4.68 1.29
C LEU A 144 -15.52 4.05 1.03
N ARG A 145 -16.44 4.78 0.42
CA ARG A 145 -17.83 4.34 0.16
C ARG A 145 -18.20 4.45 -1.31
N GLN A 146 -18.00 5.61 -1.89
CA GLN A 146 -18.36 5.89 -3.29
C GLN A 146 -17.43 6.93 -3.89
N ILE A 147 -17.23 6.86 -5.21
CA ILE A 147 -16.28 7.72 -5.91
C ILE A 147 -16.58 9.22 -5.77
N ASP A 148 -17.86 9.57 -5.60
CA ASP A 148 -18.34 10.96 -5.52
C ASP A 148 -18.52 11.47 -4.09
N GLU A 149 -18.13 10.68 -3.07
CA GLU A 149 -18.16 11.17 -1.69
C GLU A 149 -17.28 12.42 -1.54
N PRO A 150 -17.61 13.36 -0.64
CA PRO A 150 -16.75 14.49 -0.34
C PRO A 150 -15.34 14.01 -0.01
N ASP A 151 -14.34 14.81 -0.35
CA ASP A 151 -12.98 14.56 0.12
C ASP A 151 -12.86 14.88 1.62
N GLY A 152 -11.80 14.36 2.20
CA GLY A 152 -11.50 14.56 3.60
C GLY A 152 -10.04 14.22 3.88
N TYR A 153 -9.67 14.29 5.16
CA TYR A 153 -8.30 13.96 5.58
C TYR A 153 -7.81 12.60 5.01
N SER A 154 -8.66 11.59 5.04
CA SER A 154 -8.28 10.23 4.70
C SER A 154 -8.34 9.90 3.21
N THR A 155 -8.98 10.71 2.37
CA THR A 155 -9.25 10.33 0.97
C THR A 155 -8.74 11.36 -0.03
N ILE A 156 -8.56 10.93 -1.27
CA ILE A 156 -8.16 11.78 -2.40
C ILE A 156 -9.35 12.61 -2.88
N SER A 157 -9.12 13.79 -3.48
CA SER A 157 -10.19 14.64 -3.99
C SER A 157 -10.99 13.98 -5.13
N PRO A 158 -12.30 14.26 -5.26
CA PRO A 158 -13.17 13.63 -6.26
C PRO A 158 -12.71 13.80 -7.71
N GLU A 159 -12.11 14.95 -8.05
CA GLU A 159 -11.57 15.21 -9.39
C GLU A 159 -10.43 14.25 -9.73
N LYS A 160 -9.46 14.10 -8.81
CA LYS A 160 -8.34 13.19 -8.98
C LYS A 160 -8.78 11.74 -8.97
N ARG A 161 -9.77 11.36 -8.13
CA ARG A 161 -10.34 9.99 -8.15
C ARG A 161 -10.79 9.61 -9.55
N ARG A 162 -11.64 10.44 -10.19
CA ARG A 162 -12.17 10.17 -11.52
C ARG A 162 -11.06 10.03 -12.55
N ARG A 163 -10.10 10.96 -12.56
CA ARG A 163 -8.96 10.94 -13.47
C ARG A 163 -8.16 9.63 -13.38
N TYR A 164 -7.86 9.19 -12.16
CA TYR A 164 -7.08 7.97 -11.93
C TYR A 164 -7.89 6.70 -12.23
N PHE A 165 -9.15 6.64 -11.83
CA PHE A 165 -10.01 5.49 -12.09
C PHE A 165 -10.35 5.34 -13.57
N GLU A 166 -10.45 6.42 -14.34
CA GLU A 166 -10.55 6.36 -15.79
C GLU A 166 -9.31 5.68 -16.40
N LEU A 167 -8.11 6.09 -15.99
CA LEU A 167 -6.87 5.43 -16.40
C LEU A 167 -6.84 3.95 -15.97
N PHE A 168 -7.26 3.63 -14.76
CA PHE A 168 -7.31 2.25 -14.26
C PHE A 168 -8.26 1.40 -15.09
N ARG A 169 -9.44 1.91 -15.40
CA ARG A 169 -10.43 1.25 -16.27
C ARG A 169 -9.86 0.99 -17.66
N GLU A 170 -9.30 2.01 -18.32
CA GLU A 170 -8.72 1.90 -19.66
C GLU A 170 -7.57 0.90 -19.71
N THR A 171 -6.80 0.78 -18.65
CA THR A 171 -5.63 -0.11 -18.58
C THR A 171 -5.92 -1.44 -17.91
N GLY A 172 -7.17 -1.68 -17.47
CA GLY A 172 -7.63 -2.94 -16.87
C GLY A 172 -6.95 -3.24 -15.54
N VAL A 173 -6.76 -2.25 -14.68
CA VAL A 173 -6.49 -2.44 -13.26
C VAL A 173 -7.71 -3.08 -12.61
N GLN A 174 -7.51 -4.09 -11.78
CA GLN A 174 -8.62 -4.83 -11.16
C GLN A 174 -8.87 -4.41 -9.72
N THR A 175 -7.82 -4.03 -9.00
CA THR A 175 -7.92 -3.67 -7.59
C THR A 175 -6.86 -2.66 -7.20
N VAL A 176 -7.26 -1.72 -6.36
CA VAL A 176 -6.38 -0.77 -5.67
C VAL A 176 -6.34 -1.14 -4.19
N PHE A 177 -5.15 -1.36 -3.64
CA PHE A 177 -4.92 -1.64 -2.23
C PHE A 177 -4.27 -0.45 -1.55
N THR A 178 -4.76 -0.09 -0.35
CA THR A 178 -4.30 1.08 0.41
C THR A 178 -4.18 0.82 1.90
N GLY A 179 -3.60 1.77 2.63
CA GLY A 179 -3.49 1.84 4.08
C GLY A 179 -4.14 3.09 4.66
N HIS A 180 -3.38 3.87 5.44
CA HIS A 180 -3.70 5.18 6.01
C HIS A 180 -4.86 5.25 7.01
N LEU A 181 -5.98 4.61 6.71
CA LEU A 181 -7.20 4.68 7.53
C LEU A 181 -7.02 4.05 8.92
N HIS A 182 -6.04 3.16 9.09
CA HIS A 182 -5.87 2.33 10.29
C HIS A 182 -7.11 1.48 10.63
N ASP A 183 -7.96 1.25 9.64
CA ASP A 183 -9.13 0.39 9.68
C ASP A 183 -9.33 -0.29 8.32
N ASN A 184 -10.16 -1.34 8.27
CA ASN A 184 -10.49 -2.02 7.04
C ASN A 184 -11.69 -1.37 6.37
N ALA A 185 -11.59 -1.14 5.05
CA ALA A 185 -12.71 -0.70 4.22
C ALA A 185 -12.64 -1.38 2.85
N GLU A 186 -13.79 -1.77 2.33
CA GLU A 186 -13.91 -2.42 1.03
C GLU A 186 -15.08 -1.82 0.25
N THR A 187 -14.79 -1.36 -0.94
CA THR A 187 -15.77 -0.83 -1.89
C THR A 187 -15.28 -1.06 -3.31
N SER A 188 -16.05 -0.64 -4.29
CA SER A 188 -15.64 -0.73 -5.69
C SER A 188 -16.25 0.39 -6.51
N TYR A 189 -15.63 0.68 -7.65
CA TYR A 189 -16.19 1.53 -8.68
C TYR A 189 -15.79 0.97 -10.05
N ASP A 190 -16.78 0.84 -10.95
CA ASP A 190 -16.58 0.38 -12.35
C ASP A 190 -15.83 -0.98 -12.44
N ASN A 191 -16.20 -1.92 -11.55
CA ASN A 191 -15.56 -3.24 -11.38
C ASN A 191 -14.10 -3.19 -10.91
N ILE A 192 -13.62 -2.06 -10.42
CA ILE A 192 -12.31 -1.92 -9.81
C ILE A 192 -12.49 -1.92 -8.29
N GLY A 193 -11.92 -2.93 -7.62
CA GLY A 193 -11.95 -3.00 -6.16
C GLY A 193 -11.11 -1.88 -5.53
N MET A 194 -11.64 -1.25 -4.48
CA MET A 194 -10.93 -0.30 -3.62
C MET A 194 -10.85 -0.90 -2.21
N ILE A 195 -9.68 -1.36 -1.82
CA ILE A 195 -9.48 -2.15 -0.61
C ILE A 195 -8.50 -1.43 0.31
N THR A 196 -8.97 -0.97 1.44
CA THR A 196 -8.14 -0.37 2.49
C THR A 196 -7.84 -1.40 3.57
N THR A 197 -6.62 -1.46 4.00
CA THR A 197 -6.13 -2.41 5.00
C THR A 197 -5.79 -1.67 6.29
N SER A 198 -6.21 -2.21 7.42
CA SER A 198 -5.88 -1.68 8.75
C SER A 198 -4.36 -1.78 9.03
N ALA A 199 -3.92 -1.21 10.14
CA ALA A 199 -2.52 -1.06 10.48
C ALA A 199 -1.94 -2.32 11.16
N VAL A 200 -0.65 -2.56 10.92
CA VAL A 200 0.15 -3.52 11.69
C VAL A 200 0.40 -3.01 13.12
N GLY A 201 0.75 -1.73 13.24
CA GLY A 201 1.22 -1.18 14.52
C GLY A 201 0.11 -0.60 15.40
N ARG A 202 -0.73 0.25 14.84
CA ARG A 202 -1.74 1.01 15.59
C ARG A 202 -3.06 1.10 14.84
N PRO A 203 -3.92 0.08 14.91
CA PRO A 203 -5.28 0.18 14.41
C PRO A 203 -6.06 1.29 15.14
N LEU A 204 -6.99 1.96 14.45
CA LEU A 204 -7.88 2.98 15.00
C LEU A 204 -9.35 2.55 14.95
N GLY A 205 -9.67 1.54 14.13
CA GLY A 205 -10.98 0.90 14.06
C GLY A 205 -11.10 -0.34 14.96
N ASP A 206 -12.09 -1.17 14.67
CA ASP A 206 -12.38 -2.39 15.44
C ASP A 206 -11.44 -3.56 15.10
N ALA A 207 -10.73 -3.49 13.97
CA ALA A 207 -9.82 -4.54 13.57
C ALA A 207 -8.54 -4.53 14.43
N PRO A 208 -8.08 -5.67 14.95
CA PRO A 208 -6.80 -5.75 15.64
C PRO A 208 -5.63 -5.52 14.68
N SER A 209 -4.41 -5.38 15.21
CA SER A 209 -3.18 -5.37 14.39
C SER A 209 -3.12 -6.59 13.46
N GLY A 210 -2.83 -6.37 12.19
CA GLY A 210 -2.88 -7.47 11.22
C GLY A 210 -2.35 -7.11 9.85
N VAL A 211 -2.48 -8.06 8.94
CA VAL A 211 -2.04 -7.96 7.56
C VAL A 211 -3.13 -8.42 6.59
N ARG A 212 -3.10 -7.92 5.37
CA ARG A 212 -3.93 -8.48 4.30
C ARG A 212 -3.12 -9.45 3.44
N ILE A 213 -3.63 -10.65 3.31
CA ILE A 213 -3.06 -11.67 2.43
C ILE A 213 -3.86 -11.70 1.14
N ILE A 214 -3.14 -11.64 0.02
CA ILE A 214 -3.70 -11.63 -1.32
C ILE A 214 -3.20 -12.88 -2.04
N VAL A 215 -4.12 -13.69 -2.55
CA VAL A 215 -3.83 -14.85 -3.39
C VAL A 215 -4.42 -14.61 -4.77
N ILE A 216 -3.58 -14.76 -5.79
CA ILE A 216 -3.99 -14.59 -7.18
C ILE A 216 -3.84 -15.93 -7.89
N LYS A 217 -4.95 -16.47 -8.35
CA LYS A 217 -5.00 -17.72 -9.11
C LYS A 217 -5.91 -17.56 -10.32
N ASP A 218 -5.44 -17.93 -11.50
CA ASP A 218 -6.21 -17.90 -12.74
C ASP A 218 -6.91 -16.54 -12.99
N ARG A 219 -6.23 -15.44 -12.65
CA ARG A 219 -6.70 -14.05 -12.71
C ARG A 219 -7.74 -13.67 -11.64
N THR A 220 -8.17 -14.61 -10.82
CA THR A 220 -9.02 -14.34 -9.66
C THR A 220 -8.17 -13.79 -8.53
N ILE A 221 -8.58 -12.66 -7.97
CA ILE A 221 -7.96 -12.02 -6.82
C ILE A 221 -8.80 -12.36 -5.60
N ILE A 222 -8.21 -13.07 -4.66
CA ILE A 222 -8.83 -13.41 -3.37
C ILE A 222 -7.98 -12.74 -2.30
N HIS A 223 -8.60 -12.01 -1.40
CA HIS A 223 -7.88 -11.36 -0.31
C HIS A 223 -8.63 -11.48 1.00
N ARG A 224 -7.90 -11.49 2.10
CA ARG A 224 -8.46 -11.52 3.44
C ARG A 224 -7.54 -10.82 4.41
N TYR A 225 -8.14 -10.07 5.36
CA TYR A 225 -7.44 -9.53 6.51
C TYR A 225 -7.27 -10.60 7.58
N TYR A 226 -6.06 -10.70 8.12
CA TYR A 226 -5.72 -11.60 9.21
C TYR A 226 -5.15 -10.82 10.38
N PRO A 227 -5.75 -10.90 11.57
CA PRO A 227 -5.09 -10.53 12.81
C PRO A 227 -3.73 -11.24 12.94
N LEU A 228 -2.75 -10.60 13.57
CA LEU A 228 -1.39 -11.16 13.66
C LEU A 228 -1.36 -12.56 14.29
N ASP A 229 -2.22 -12.80 15.28
CA ASP A 229 -2.30 -14.08 15.98
C ASP A 229 -3.13 -15.15 15.22
N GLU A 230 -3.79 -14.75 14.11
CA GLU A 230 -4.61 -15.65 13.28
C GLU A 230 -3.98 -15.93 11.90
N ILE A 231 -2.77 -15.41 11.66
CA ILE A 231 -2.07 -15.68 10.40
C ILE A 231 -1.74 -17.17 10.30
N PRO A 232 -2.18 -17.87 9.24
CA PRO A 232 -1.93 -19.31 9.08
C PRO A 232 -0.45 -19.68 9.16
N ASP A 233 -0.15 -20.83 9.74
CA ASP A 233 1.23 -21.30 9.91
C ASP A 233 1.91 -21.76 8.62
N ALA A 234 1.12 -22.06 7.59
CA ALA A 234 1.67 -22.53 6.32
C ALA A 234 0.90 -21.98 5.12
N ARG A 235 1.61 -21.80 4.00
CA ARG A 235 1.05 -21.39 2.71
C ARG A 235 -0.10 -22.32 2.22
N THR A 236 -0.04 -23.60 2.55
CA THR A 236 -1.07 -24.57 2.25
C THR A 236 -2.40 -24.30 2.97
N GLY A 237 -2.34 -23.81 4.21
CA GLY A 237 -3.52 -23.40 4.98
C GLY A 237 -4.22 -22.18 4.38
N LEU A 238 -3.46 -21.24 3.79
CA LEU A 238 -4.01 -20.08 3.10
C LEU A 238 -4.88 -20.46 1.89
N ILE A 239 -4.42 -21.40 1.08
CA ILE A 239 -5.14 -21.83 -0.13
C ILE A 239 -6.45 -22.57 0.24
N GLN A 240 -6.49 -23.26 1.37
CA GLN A 240 -7.69 -23.93 1.86
C GLN A 240 -8.67 -22.95 2.53
N ALA A 241 -8.17 -21.96 3.27
CA ALA A 241 -9.00 -20.96 3.96
C ALA A 241 -9.63 -19.92 3.02
N LEU A 242 -9.13 -19.83 1.78
CA LEU A 242 -9.59 -18.90 0.75
C LEU A 242 -10.43 -19.58 -0.35
N ARG A 243 -10.79 -20.87 -0.16
CA ARG A 243 -11.78 -21.61 -0.95
C ARG A 243 -13.16 -21.51 -0.33
#